data_77173664fa11971daaf863976ab1e4d5
#
_entry.id   77173664fa11971daaf863976ab1e4d5
#
_cell.length_a   1.000
_cell.length_b   1.000
_cell.length_c   1.000
_cell.angle_alpha   90.00
_cell.angle_beta   90.00
_cell.angle_gamma   90.00
#
_symmetry.space_group_name_H-M   'P 1'
#
loop_
_entity.id
_entity.type
_entity.pdbx_description
1 polymer ?
#
loop_
_entity_poly.entity_id
_entity_poly.type
_entity_poly.pdbx_seq_one_letter_code
_entity_poly.pdbx_strand_id
1 'polypeptide(L)'
;GYRGPVAQVVGENFFTLLEVAPYRGMTLSVGERVFIGRGIREKVERVLRRITYDDLTPLARDELPGIVEEIVSKQEQRFVDFFNKAPPLTTKMHSLELLRGIGKKTLWRILEERRKKPFSSFDDIKKRVKIPDPRKLVIERILEEIRGEEKYYIFVAPPPKPHGAYY
;
A
#
# COMPACT_ATOMS: atom_id res chain seq x y z
N GLY A 1 3.55 30.43 -4.08
CA GLY A 1 3.64 29.08 -3.64
C GLY A 1 4.26 28.94 -2.26
N TYR A 2 4.08 27.81 -1.62
CA TYR A 2 4.66 27.52 -0.32
C TYR A 2 6.20 27.40 -0.43
N ARG A 3 6.91 28.07 0.49
CA ARG A 3 8.38 28.13 0.47
C ARG A 3 9.04 27.58 1.74
N GLY A 4 8.26 27.00 2.65
CA GLY A 4 8.79 26.43 3.89
C GLY A 4 9.25 24.98 3.73
N PRO A 5 9.62 24.33 4.85
CA PRO A 5 9.99 22.91 4.85
C PRO A 5 8.81 22.04 4.41
N VAL A 6 9.14 20.96 3.70
CA VAL A 6 8.15 19.99 3.17
C VAL A 6 8.59 18.59 3.59
N ALA A 7 7.63 17.79 4.03
CA ALA A 7 7.83 16.36 4.25
C ALA A 7 7.04 15.56 3.23
N GLN A 8 7.64 14.50 2.73
CA GLN A 8 6.96 13.52 1.87
C GLN A 8 6.50 12.36 2.74
N VAL A 9 5.22 12.03 2.66
CA VAL A 9 4.58 11.03 3.50
C VAL A 9 3.81 10.02 2.68
N VAL A 10 3.61 8.82 3.24
CA VAL A 10 2.77 7.77 2.66
C VAL A 10 1.62 7.46 3.61
N GLY A 11 0.39 7.43 3.09
CA GLY A 11 -0.80 7.14 3.88
C GLY A 11 -0.90 5.67 4.27
N GLU A 12 -1.34 5.39 5.49
CA GLU A 12 -1.48 4.02 6.00
C GLU A 12 -2.65 3.26 5.39
N ASN A 13 -3.71 3.97 4.98
CA ASN A 13 -4.94 3.32 4.52
C ASN A 13 -4.88 2.94 3.04
N PHE A 14 -4.40 3.84 2.19
CA PHE A 14 -4.41 3.65 0.73
C PHE A 14 -3.05 3.90 0.09
N PHE A 15 -2.00 4.07 0.89
CA PHE A 15 -0.63 4.29 0.43
C PHE A 15 -0.49 5.48 -0.53
N THR A 16 -1.37 6.46 -0.37
CA THR A 16 -1.30 7.72 -1.12
C THR A 16 -0.03 8.49 -0.73
N LEU A 17 0.70 8.97 -1.73
CA LEU A 17 1.88 9.81 -1.50
C LEU A 17 1.47 11.27 -1.46
N LEU A 18 1.91 11.98 -0.43
CA LEU A 18 1.57 13.39 -0.20
C LEU A 18 2.81 14.20 0.17
N GLU A 19 2.77 15.48 -0.14
CA GLU A 19 3.66 16.48 0.45
C GLU A 19 2.88 17.29 1.48
N VAL A 20 3.46 17.43 2.67
CA VAL A 20 2.84 18.12 3.80
C VAL A 20 3.77 19.19 4.34
N ALA A 21 3.19 20.24 4.93
CA ALA A 21 3.92 21.30 5.59
C ALA A 21 3.86 21.06 7.11
N PRO A 22 5.00 20.78 7.77
CA PRO A 22 5.05 20.76 9.23
C PRO A 22 4.76 22.15 9.82
N TYR A 23 4.27 22.19 11.04
CA TYR A 23 4.20 23.47 11.76
C TYR A 23 5.59 24.10 11.84
N ARG A 24 5.64 25.43 11.82
CA ARG A 24 6.88 26.17 11.90
C ARG A 24 7.67 25.78 13.15
N GLY A 25 8.94 25.44 12.98
CA GLY A 25 9.81 24.99 14.06
C GLY A 25 9.66 23.51 14.42
N MET A 26 8.69 22.81 13.84
CA MET A 26 8.53 21.37 14.06
C MET A 26 9.47 20.56 13.17
N THR A 27 10.19 19.62 13.79
CA THR A 27 11.05 18.68 13.06
C THR A 27 10.37 17.31 13.00
N LEU A 28 10.32 16.72 11.78
CA LEU A 28 9.81 15.39 11.57
C LEU A 28 10.99 14.43 11.32
N SER A 29 10.95 13.26 11.94
CA SER A 29 11.94 12.22 11.73
C SER A 29 11.50 11.28 10.59
N VAL A 30 12.48 10.69 9.90
CA VAL A 30 12.20 9.68 8.89
C VAL A 30 11.50 8.49 9.53
N GLY A 31 10.42 8.02 8.90
CA GLY A 31 9.63 6.91 9.42
C GLY A 31 8.66 7.27 10.54
N GLU A 32 8.63 8.53 10.96
CA GLU A 32 7.71 8.97 12.01
C GLU A 32 6.26 8.94 11.52
N ARG A 33 5.38 8.40 12.35
CA ARG A 33 3.94 8.39 12.07
C ARG A 33 3.34 9.73 12.49
N VAL A 34 2.66 10.42 11.58
CA VAL A 34 2.01 11.70 11.85
C VAL A 34 0.54 11.66 11.45
N PHE A 35 -0.31 12.35 12.22
CA PHE A 35 -1.71 12.48 11.92
C PHE A 35 -1.94 13.64 10.94
N ILE A 36 -2.61 13.35 9.82
CA ILE A 36 -2.95 14.34 8.79
C ILE A 36 -4.46 14.38 8.48
N GLY A 37 -5.27 13.67 9.25
CA GLY A 37 -6.71 13.63 9.07
C GLY A 37 -7.43 14.87 9.58
N ARG A 38 -8.75 14.80 9.63
CA ARG A 38 -9.59 15.85 10.21
C ARG A 38 -9.45 15.82 11.72
N GLY A 39 -9.34 16.99 12.32
CA GLY A 39 -9.17 17.16 13.75
C GLY A 39 -7.88 17.88 14.10
N ILE A 40 -7.46 17.80 15.36
CA ILE A 40 -6.26 18.49 15.84
C ILE A 40 -5.01 17.77 15.33
N ARG A 41 -4.19 18.47 14.58
CA ARG A 41 -2.91 17.97 14.08
C ARG A 41 -1.78 18.61 14.91
N GLU A 42 -0.95 17.76 15.50
CA GLU A 42 0.11 18.26 16.41
C GLU A 42 1.37 18.68 15.67
N LYS A 43 1.70 18.03 14.55
CA LYS A 43 2.97 18.24 13.86
C LYS A 43 2.83 18.76 12.44
N VAL A 44 1.73 18.46 11.75
CA VAL A 44 1.51 18.85 10.37
C VAL A 44 0.47 19.95 10.29
N GLU A 45 0.86 21.09 9.75
CA GLU A 45 -0.03 22.23 9.57
C GLU A 45 -1.05 21.97 8.47
N ARG A 46 -0.57 21.53 7.30
CA ARG A 46 -1.46 21.29 6.15
C ARG A 46 -0.86 20.30 5.16
N VAL A 47 -1.75 19.68 4.40
CA VAL A 47 -1.40 18.89 3.23
C VAL A 47 -1.26 19.84 2.04
N LEU A 48 -0.12 19.81 1.37
CA LEU A 48 0.17 20.71 0.26
C LEU A 48 -0.36 20.16 -1.07
N ARG A 49 -0.04 18.91 -1.38
CA ARG A 49 -0.47 18.26 -2.63
C ARG A 49 -0.28 16.75 -2.58
N ARG A 50 -1.00 16.07 -3.46
CA ARG A 50 -0.73 14.68 -3.78
C ARG A 50 0.43 14.61 -4.77
N ILE A 51 1.34 13.67 -4.59
CA ILE A 51 2.49 13.46 -5.46
C ILE A 51 2.49 12.04 -6.03
N THR A 52 3.32 11.82 -7.04
CA THR A 52 3.57 10.52 -7.65
C THR A 52 4.89 9.94 -7.15
N TYR A 53 5.12 8.67 -7.44
CA TYR A 53 6.39 8.01 -7.09
C TYR A 53 7.61 8.77 -7.66
N ASP A 54 7.49 9.31 -8.87
CA ASP A 54 8.59 10.05 -9.50
C ASP A 54 8.92 11.38 -8.81
N ASP A 55 7.98 11.93 -8.04
CA ASP A 55 8.21 13.14 -7.26
C ASP A 55 8.97 12.89 -5.95
N LEU A 56 9.13 11.63 -5.54
CA LEU A 56 9.85 11.31 -4.32
C LEU A 56 11.34 11.65 -4.45
N THR A 57 11.90 12.19 -3.36
CA THR A 57 13.36 12.35 -3.27
C THR A 57 14.04 10.97 -3.25
N PRO A 58 15.34 10.89 -3.59
CA PRO A 58 16.08 9.62 -3.47
C PRO A 58 16.01 9.02 -2.07
N LEU A 59 16.09 9.84 -1.01
CA LEU A 59 15.96 9.39 0.37
C LEU A 59 14.59 8.77 0.63
N ALA A 60 13.52 9.45 0.21
CA ALA A 60 12.16 8.96 0.39
C ALA A 60 11.93 7.65 -0.36
N ARG A 61 12.46 7.51 -1.57
CA ARG A 61 12.39 6.24 -2.32
C ARG A 61 13.08 5.10 -1.60
N ASP A 62 14.25 5.36 -1.04
CA ASP A 62 15.02 4.35 -0.32
C ASP A 62 14.33 3.90 0.96
N GLU A 63 13.63 4.81 1.63
CA GLU A 63 12.91 4.52 2.88
C GLU A 63 11.55 3.87 2.67
N LEU A 64 10.93 4.08 1.52
CA LEU A 64 9.56 3.64 1.24
C LEU A 64 9.33 2.13 1.47
N PRO A 65 10.18 1.21 0.97
CA PRO A 65 9.95 -0.21 1.18
C PRO A 65 9.87 -0.60 2.66
N GLY A 66 10.75 -0.07 3.50
CA GLY A 66 10.75 -0.34 4.94
C GLY A 66 9.51 0.20 5.65
N ILE A 67 9.01 1.35 5.21
CA ILE A 67 7.79 1.95 5.77
C ILE A 67 6.56 1.13 5.37
N VAL A 68 6.47 0.70 4.12
CA VAL A 68 5.39 -0.17 3.65
C VAL A 68 5.40 -1.50 4.43
N GLU A 69 6.58 -2.10 4.60
CA GLU A 69 6.74 -3.32 5.40
C GLU A 69 6.23 -3.13 6.84
N GLU A 70 6.56 -2.01 7.46
CA GLU A 70 6.10 -1.68 8.81
C GLU A 70 4.58 -1.55 8.88
N ILE A 71 3.97 -0.85 7.92
CA ILE A 71 2.51 -0.70 7.85
C ILE A 71 1.85 -2.06 7.69
N VAL A 72 2.32 -2.89 6.76
CA VAL A 72 1.75 -4.22 6.52
C VAL A 72 1.89 -5.10 7.76
N SER A 73 3.04 -5.08 8.42
CA SER A 73 3.28 -5.89 9.62
C SER A 73 2.41 -5.46 10.79
N LYS A 74 2.21 -4.17 11.00
CA LYS A 74 1.32 -3.64 12.04
C LYS A 74 -0.15 -3.89 11.77
N GLN A 75 -0.53 -4.02 10.51
CA GLN A 75 -1.91 -4.26 10.08
C GLN A 75 -2.08 -5.65 9.44
N GLU A 76 -1.39 -6.63 9.96
CA GLU A 76 -1.36 -8.00 9.39
C GLU A 76 -2.75 -8.52 9.08
N GLN A 77 -3.70 -8.39 10.03
CA GLN A 77 -5.05 -8.93 9.85
C GLN A 77 -5.77 -8.33 8.64
N ARG A 78 -5.58 -7.05 8.37
CA ARG A 78 -6.16 -6.38 7.20
C ARG A 78 -5.73 -7.06 5.90
N PHE A 79 -4.46 -7.42 5.78
CA PHE A 79 -3.90 -8.04 4.58
C PHE A 79 -4.16 -9.54 4.52
N VAL A 80 -4.22 -10.20 5.66
CA VAL A 80 -4.70 -11.58 5.75
C VAL A 80 -6.15 -11.66 5.27
N ASP A 81 -6.98 -10.68 5.63
CA ASP A 81 -8.37 -10.61 5.18
C ASP A 81 -8.50 -10.46 3.66
N PHE A 82 -7.51 -9.87 3.01
CA PHE A 82 -7.46 -9.87 1.55
C PHE A 82 -7.42 -11.30 0.99
N PHE A 83 -6.60 -12.18 1.55
CA PHE A 83 -6.57 -13.60 1.14
C PHE A 83 -7.90 -14.29 1.41
N ASN A 84 -8.61 -13.91 2.47
CA ASN A 84 -9.90 -14.50 2.84
C ASN A 84 -11.06 -14.03 1.96
N LYS A 85 -11.01 -12.80 1.45
CA LYS A 85 -12.17 -12.13 0.84
C LYS A 85 -11.95 -11.66 -0.60
N ALA A 86 -10.73 -11.76 -1.13
CA ALA A 86 -10.42 -11.29 -2.47
C ALA A 86 -11.38 -11.87 -3.52
N PRO A 87 -11.98 -11.02 -4.38
CA PRO A 87 -12.91 -11.47 -5.40
C PRO A 87 -12.22 -11.64 -6.76
N PRO A 88 -12.88 -12.30 -7.71
CA PRO A 88 -12.44 -12.24 -9.10
C PRO A 88 -12.54 -10.80 -9.64
N LEU A 89 -11.65 -10.44 -10.52
CA LEU A 89 -11.66 -9.14 -11.23
C LEU A 89 -12.42 -9.23 -12.55
N THR A 90 -12.19 -10.31 -13.28
CA THR A 90 -12.84 -10.61 -14.55
C THR A 90 -13.16 -12.10 -14.59
N THR A 91 -13.80 -12.56 -15.67
CA THR A 91 -14.05 -13.99 -15.87
C THR A 91 -12.75 -14.81 -15.99
N LYS A 92 -11.65 -14.16 -16.37
CA LYS A 92 -10.35 -14.82 -16.61
C LYS A 92 -9.31 -14.53 -15.54
N MET A 93 -9.52 -13.52 -14.69
CA MET A 93 -8.52 -13.08 -13.73
C MET A 93 -9.12 -12.86 -12.34
N HIS A 94 -8.46 -13.43 -11.34
CA HIS A 94 -8.78 -13.23 -9.94
C HIS A 94 -7.80 -12.21 -9.32
N SER A 95 -8.27 -11.39 -8.37
CA SER A 95 -7.42 -10.40 -7.72
C SER A 95 -6.20 -11.01 -7.02
N LEU A 96 -6.31 -12.23 -6.50
CA LEU A 96 -5.15 -12.94 -5.91
C LEU A 96 -4.04 -13.21 -6.92
N GLU A 97 -4.37 -13.33 -8.20
CA GLU A 97 -3.37 -13.55 -9.26
C GLU A 97 -2.52 -12.32 -9.56
N LEU A 98 -2.91 -11.14 -9.04
CA LEU A 98 -2.08 -9.93 -9.14
C LEU A 98 -0.85 -10.01 -8.25
N LEU A 99 -0.85 -10.86 -7.24
CA LEU A 99 0.33 -11.10 -6.41
C LEU A 99 1.32 -11.96 -7.20
N ARG A 100 2.59 -11.52 -7.20
CA ARG A 100 3.64 -12.17 -7.97
C ARG A 100 3.80 -13.64 -7.58
N GLY A 101 3.81 -14.52 -8.57
CA GLY A 101 3.98 -15.96 -8.35
C GLY A 101 2.71 -16.72 -8.01
N ILE A 102 1.56 -16.06 -7.93
CA ILE A 102 0.28 -16.75 -7.77
C ILE A 102 -0.34 -16.96 -9.14
N GLY A 103 -0.18 -18.18 -9.68
CA GLY A 103 -0.85 -18.65 -10.89
C GLY A 103 -2.14 -19.38 -10.56
N LYS A 104 -2.74 -20.00 -11.57
CA LYS A 104 -4.04 -20.70 -11.44
C LYS A 104 -4.01 -21.81 -10.39
N LYS A 105 -2.96 -22.60 -10.35
CA LYS A 105 -2.85 -23.73 -9.41
C LYS A 105 -2.82 -23.24 -7.96
N THR A 106 -2.00 -22.22 -7.68
CA THR A 106 -1.91 -21.63 -6.35
C THR A 106 -3.21 -20.90 -5.99
N LEU A 107 -3.81 -20.21 -6.94
CA LEU A 107 -5.12 -19.57 -6.75
C LEU A 107 -6.17 -20.59 -6.27
N TRP A 108 -6.30 -21.72 -6.97
CA TRP A 108 -7.26 -22.75 -6.60
C TRP A 108 -7.01 -23.29 -5.20
N ARG A 109 -5.77 -23.45 -4.81
CA ARG A 109 -5.40 -23.89 -3.47
C ARG A 109 -5.80 -22.88 -2.41
N ILE A 110 -5.59 -21.58 -2.66
CA ILE A 110 -6.01 -20.52 -1.73
C ILE A 110 -7.53 -20.53 -1.58
N LEU A 111 -8.27 -20.59 -2.69
CA LEU A 111 -9.73 -20.58 -2.67
C LEU A 111 -10.30 -21.81 -1.94
N GLU A 112 -9.70 -22.97 -2.13
CA GLU A 112 -10.09 -24.19 -1.45
C GLU A 112 -9.82 -24.10 0.06
N GLU A 113 -8.63 -23.66 0.45
CA GLU A 113 -8.23 -23.57 1.85
C GLU A 113 -9.03 -22.55 2.63
N ARG A 114 -9.28 -21.35 2.05
CA ARG A 114 -10.08 -20.33 2.74
C ARG A 114 -11.54 -20.75 2.94
N ARG A 115 -12.06 -21.63 2.07
CA ARG A 115 -13.41 -22.18 2.18
C ARG A 115 -13.52 -23.16 3.35
N LYS A 116 -12.47 -23.95 3.60
CA LYS A 116 -12.42 -24.87 4.74
C LYS A 116 -12.37 -24.10 6.06
N LYS A 117 -11.53 -23.08 6.16
CA LYS A 117 -11.38 -22.23 7.32
C LYS A 117 -10.69 -20.91 6.92
N PRO A 118 -11.18 -19.75 7.34
CA PRO A 118 -10.50 -18.50 7.09
C PRO A 118 -9.05 -18.53 7.61
N PHE A 119 -8.14 -17.86 6.88
CA PHE A 119 -6.77 -17.71 7.31
C PHE A 119 -6.69 -16.78 8.52
N SER A 120 -5.87 -17.12 9.50
CA SER A 120 -5.73 -16.36 10.74
C SER A 120 -4.49 -15.45 10.77
N SER A 121 -3.48 -15.73 9.92
CA SER A 121 -2.22 -15.00 9.89
C SER A 121 -1.48 -15.27 8.58
N PHE A 122 -0.45 -14.47 8.29
CA PHE A 122 0.44 -14.77 7.17
C PHE A 122 1.12 -16.13 7.33
N ASP A 123 1.50 -16.46 8.54
CA ASP A 123 2.12 -17.75 8.83
C ASP A 123 1.16 -18.91 8.56
N ASP A 124 -0.12 -18.76 8.92
CA ASP A 124 -1.17 -19.73 8.61
C ASP A 124 -1.35 -19.91 7.10
N ILE A 125 -1.34 -18.81 6.33
CA ILE A 125 -1.41 -18.87 4.87
C ILE A 125 -0.21 -19.65 4.32
N LYS A 126 0.98 -19.32 4.76
CA LYS A 126 2.22 -19.97 4.31
C LYS A 126 2.20 -21.48 4.54
N LYS A 127 1.74 -21.91 5.72
CA LYS A 127 1.66 -23.33 6.07
C LYS A 127 0.61 -24.08 5.26
N ARG A 128 -0.55 -23.48 5.05
CA ARG A 128 -1.69 -24.16 4.42
C ARG A 128 -1.63 -24.15 2.90
N VAL A 129 -1.09 -23.09 2.31
CA VAL A 129 -1.04 -22.91 0.84
C VAL A 129 0.32 -23.25 0.27
N LYS A 130 1.36 -23.28 1.08
CA LYS A 130 2.75 -23.56 0.69
C LYS A 130 3.32 -22.56 -0.32
N ILE A 131 3.01 -21.29 -0.14
CA ILE A 131 3.64 -20.18 -0.86
C ILE A 131 4.82 -19.66 -0.04
N PRO A 132 5.85 -19.06 -0.69
CA PRO A 132 7.08 -18.69 0.00
C PRO A 132 6.90 -17.72 1.17
N ASP A 133 6.29 -16.56 0.90
CA ASP A 133 6.09 -15.53 1.94
C ASP A 133 4.93 -14.63 1.54
N PRO A 134 3.73 -14.85 2.10
CA PRO A 134 2.56 -14.04 1.74
C PRO A 134 2.70 -12.56 2.10
N ARG A 135 3.40 -12.24 3.20
CA ARG A 135 3.68 -10.84 3.58
C ARG A 135 4.49 -10.14 2.49
N LYS A 136 5.54 -10.78 2.03
CA LYS A 136 6.40 -10.24 0.98
C LYS A 136 5.64 -10.01 -0.33
N LEU A 137 4.75 -10.93 -0.69
CA LEU A 137 3.93 -10.79 -1.89
C LEU A 137 3.04 -9.55 -1.82
N VAL A 138 2.43 -9.30 -0.66
CA VAL A 138 1.60 -8.11 -0.42
C VAL A 138 2.45 -6.84 -0.52
N ILE A 139 3.60 -6.81 0.14
CA ILE A 139 4.50 -5.66 0.13
C ILE A 139 4.97 -5.34 -1.29
N GLU A 140 5.41 -6.35 -2.03
CA GLU A 140 5.83 -6.19 -3.42
C GLU A 140 4.72 -5.62 -4.30
N ARG A 141 3.48 -6.12 -4.14
CA ARG A 141 2.34 -5.61 -4.90
C ARG A 141 2.00 -4.16 -4.55
N ILE A 142 2.03 -3.80 -3.27
CA ILE A 142 1.83 -2.42 -2.83
C ILE A 142 2.86 -1.51 -3.49
N LEU A 143 4.14 -1.89 -3.48
CA LEU A 143 5.21 -1.09 -4.09
C LEU A 143 5.03 -0.95 -5.61
N GLU A 144 4.61 -2.01 -6.29
CA GLU A 144 4.28 -1.95 -7.71
C GLU A 144 3.13 -0.96 -7.99
N GLU A 145 2.07 -1.01 -7.16
CA GLU A 145 0.93 -0.09 -7.31
C GLU A 145 1.30 1.36 -6.99
N ILE A 146 2.18 1.60 -6.02
CA ILE A 146 2.67 2.95 -5.70
C ILE A 146 3.39 3.57 -6.90
N ARG A 147 4.13 2.78 -7.70
CA ARG A 147 4.79 3.28 -8.91
C ARG A 147 3.82 3.79 -9.96
N GLY A 148 2.56 3.33 -9.94
CA GLY A 148 1.47 3.92 -10.72
C GLY A 148 1.33 3.46 -12.15
N GLU A 149 1.94 2.34 -12.54
CA GLU A 149 1.93 1.82 -13.92
C GLU A 149 1.07 0.56 -14.07
N GLU A 150 0.14 0.32 -13.14
CA GLU A 150 -0.67 -0.89 -13.10
C GLU A 150 -2.05 -0.68 -13.71
N LYS A 151 -2.61 -1.76 -14.28
CA LYS A 151 -3.98 -1.77 -14.77
C LYS A 151 -4.98 -1.87 -13.63
N TYR A 152 -4.65 -2.61 -12.58
CA TYR A 152 -5.52 -2.83 -11.42
C TYR A 152 -4.83 -2.38 -10.14
N TYR A 153 -5.61 -1.74 -9.25
CA TYR A 153 -5.16 -1.27 -7.95
C TYR A 153 -6.02 -1.91 -6.88
N ILE A 154 -5.41 -2.79 -6.07
CA ILE A 154 -6.13 -3.52 -5.02
C ILE A 154 -5.82 -3.00 -3.61
N PHE A 155 -4.67 -2.37 -3.42
CA PHE A 155 -4.26 -1.83 -2.11
C PHE A 155 -4.06 -0.32 -2.14
N VAL A 156 -3.62 0.23 -3.23
CA VAL A 156 -3.19 1.62 -3.35
C VAL A 156 -4.24 2.41 -4.12
N ALA A 157 -4.53 3.64 -3.66
CA ALA A 157 -5.36 4.55 -4.44
C ALA A 157 -4.67 4.83 -5.78
N PRO A 158 -5.37 4.65 -6.93
CA PRO A 158 -4.77 4.89 -8.24
C PRO A 158 -4.20 6.31 -8.35
N PRO A 159 -3.10 6.51 -9.11
CA PRO A 159 -2.57 7.84 -9.30
C PRO A 159 -3.60 8.73 -10.03
N PRO A 160 -3.56 10.07 -9.83
CA PRO A 160 -4.44 10.97 -10.54
C PRO A 160 -4.16 10.86 -12.03
N LYS A 161 -5.23 10.93 -12.84
CA LYS A 161 -5.09 10.98 -14.31
C LYS A 161 -4.33 12.24 -14.70
N PRO A 162 -3.45 12.19 -15.72
CA PRO A 162 -2.82 13.39 -16.24
C PRO A 162 -3.87 14.41 -16.67
N HIS A 163 -3.64 15.70 -16.38
CA HIS A 163 -4.49 16.77 -16.88
C HIS A 163 -4.56 16.70 -18.42
N GLY A 164 -5.77 16.61 -18.98
CA GLY A 164 -5.99 16.53 -20.42
C GLY A 164 -6.34 15.16 -20.97
N ALA A 165 -6.37 14.12 -20.14
CA ALA A 165 -6.83 12.78 -20.55
C ALA A 165 -8.35 12.62 -20.40
N TYR A 166 -9.12 13.55 -20.94
CA TYR A 166 -10.56 13.39 -21.11
C TYR A 166 -10.82 12.88 -22.54
N TYR A 167 -11.25 11.65 -22.62
CA TYR A 167 -11.83 11.10 -23.83
C TYR A 167 -13.33 10.85 -23.60
#